data_8d041c0443aff2b1a5335c2508707c9e
#
_entry.id   8d041c0443aff2b1a5335c2508707c9e
#
_cell.length_a   1.000
_cell.length_b   1.000
_cell.length_c   1.000
_cell.angle_alpha   90.00
_cell.angle_beta   90.00
_cell.angle_gamma   90.00
#
_symmetry.space_group_name_H-M   'P 1'
#
loop_
_entity.id
_entity.type
_entity.pdbx_description
1 polymer ?
#
loop_
_entity_poly.entity_id
_entity_poly.type
_entity_poly.pdbx_seq_one_letter_code
_entity_poly.pdbx_strand_id
1 'polypeptide(L)'
;MLSEVWTCAKGDTAGMEQQHIDPPADAIAAVTHPDPYPFYAWLREGPALARGEGLRLWVASRAEVLQEAFAHPALRVRPAVEPVPRTIAGTPAGEVFGRLVRMNDGAAHAAHKPVLQRALGGLDLGGVRAAMPRIAAQLPAPALAEACFAWPVAGVAHLLGFADEDLPLLADWTRDFVACLSPLSTGAQLHAAGEAAAALMARFEALVAARPARDGSLLAAVRAQASGDASRALLANLVGLLSQTCEATAGLLGNSLVALAREPGVGDAIAARPELIAVLVEETARHDPSVQNTRRFVAEPTTVAGTRLEAGDAVLLVMGAANRDRLLNAQPERFMLERNDRRMMGFGHGPHSCPGQALACALAAAGVEALLARGLEPAALRQRGWGYRASVNARIPVFR
;
A
#
# COMPACT_ATOMS: atom_id res chain seq x y z
N MET A 1 21.35 23.40 12.92
CA MET A 1 20.46 23.90 13.99
C MET A 1 19.19 23.02 14.17
N LEU A 2 19.21 21.73 13.78
CA LEU A 2 18.10 20.78 14.04
C LEU A 2 18.45 19.74 15.13
N SER A 3 19.67 19.71 15.65
CA SER A 3 20.12 18.75 16.67
C SER A 3 19.81 19.14 18.12
N GLU A 4 19.35 20.35 18.39
CA GLU A 4 19.22 20.86 19.78
C GLU A 4 17.78 20.91 20.33
N VAL A 5 16.76 20.53 19.59
CA VAL A 5 15.34 20.66 20.06
C VAL A 5 14.72 19.33 20.47
N TRP A 6 15.45 18.21 20.40
CA TRP A 6 14.93 16.90 20.79
C TRP A 6 15.41 16.46 22.18
N THR A 7 15.04 17.18 23.24
CA THR A 7 15.06 16.66 24.61
C THR A 7 13.64 16.15 24.94
N CYS A 8 13.44 14.86 24.81
CA CYS A 8 12.23 14.18 25.25
C CYS A 8 12.03 14.37 26.76
N ALA A 9 10.85 14.81 27.17
CA ALA A 9 10.43 14.86 28.57
C ALA A 9 10.53 13.45 29.18
N LYS A 10 11.42 13.28 30.14
CA LYS A 10 11.60 12.03 30.91
C LYS A 10 10.39 11.83 31.82
N GLY A 11 9.55 10.86 31.48
CA GLY A 11 8.66 10.22 32.43
C GLY A 11 9.37 9.01 33.02
N ASP A 12 9.56 9.01 34.34
CA ASP A 12 10.16 7.92 35.10
C ASP A 12 9.33 6.63 34.98
N THR A 13 9.85 5.64 34.26
CA THR A 13 9.50 4.23 34.43
C THR A 13 10.77 3.41 34.46
N ALA A 14 11.07 2.85 35.63
CA ALA A 14 12.22 2.02 35.90
C ALA A 14 12.18 0.70 35.10
N GLY A 15 13.31 0.33 34.46
CA GLY A 15 13.71 -1.06 34.26
C GLY A 15 13.54 -1.67 32.89
N MET A 16 13.85 -0.97 31.80
CA MET A 16 14.34 -1.55 30.53
C MET A 16 15.27 -0.53 29.89
N GLU A 17 16.49 -0.91 29.55
CA GLU A 17 17.37 -0.10 28.72
C GLU A 17 16.64 0.18 27.40
N GLN A 18 16.00 1.34 27.29
CA GLN A 18 15.49 1.83 26.02
C GLN A 18 16.73 2.11 25.14
N GLN A 19 16.97 1.25 24.16
CA GLN A 19 17.92 1.56 23.12
C GLN A 19 17.53 2.92 22.53
N HIS A 20 18.42 3.89 22.66
CA HIS A 20 18.23 5.22 22.06
C HIS A 20 18.22 5.03 20.54
N ILE A 21 17.06 5.12 19.93
CA ILE A 21 16.89 5.08 18.47
C ILE A 21 16.90 6.53 18.00
N ASP A 22 17.90 6.89 17.19
CA ASP A 22 17.98 8.23 16.61
C ASP A 22 16.73 8.53 15.75
N PRO A 23 16.23 9.78 15.74
CA PRO A 23 15.08 10.13 14.91
C PRO A 23 15.40 9.96 13.42
N PRO A 24 14.41 9.67 12.57
CA PRO A 24 14.63 9.60 11.13
C PRO A 24 15.07 10.96 10.57
N ALA A 25 15.98 10.94 9.59
CA ALA A 25 16.55 12.14 9.00
C ALA A 25 15.50 13.03 8.30
N ASP A 26 14.46 12.41 7.73
CA ASP A 26 13.38 13.09 7.01
C ASP A 26 12.13 12.19 6.91
N ALA A 27 11.07 12.72 6.27
CA ALA A 27 9.81 12.01 6.12
C ALA A 27 9.87 10.79 5.16
N ILE A 28 10.90 10.67 4.33
CA ILE A 28 11.13 9.49 3.50
C ILE A 28 11.88 8.43 4.31
N ALA A 29 12.94 8.81 5.01
CA ALA A 29 13.68 7.92 5.91
C ALA A 29 12.78 7.35 7.02
N ALA A 30 11.79 8.12 7.46
CA ALA A 30 10.81 7.71 8.47
C ALA A 30 10.03 6.44 8.07
N VAL A 31 9.81 6.19 6.78
CA VAL A 31 9.02 5.05 6.29
C VAL A 31 9.54 3.70 6.80
N THR A 32 10.86 3.53 6.81
CA THR A 32 11.53 2.29 7.21
C THR A 32 12.18 2.35 8.59
N HIS A 33 11.99 3.47 9.29
CA HIS A 33 12.48 3.64 10.65
C HIS A 33 11.75 2.68 11.63
N PRO A 34 12.43 2.11 12.64
CA PRO A 34 11.79 1.22 13.62
C PRO A 34 10.56 1.83 14.28
N ASP A 35 10.63 3.09 14.69
CA ASP A 35 9.50 3.86 15.24
C ASP A 35 9.44 5.28 14.62
N PRO A 36 8.66 5.50 13.56
CA PRO A 36 8.55 6.81 12.90
C PRO A 36 7.55 7.77 13.60
N TYR A 37 6.73 7.27 14.52
CA TYR A 37 5.56 7.99 14.99
C TYR A 37 5.85 9.20 15.87
N PRO A 38 6.89 9.23 16.72
CA PRO A 38 7.31 10.46 17.40
C PRO A 38 7.68 11.56 16.42
N PHE A 39 8.42 11.22 15.34
CA PHE A 39 8.76 12.17 14.28
C PHE A 39 7.50 12.65 13.53
N TYR A 40 6.56 11.76 13.24
CA TYR A 40 5.29 12.14 12.62
C TYR A 40 4.43 13.03 13.51
N ALA A 41 4.46 12.84 14.83
CA ALA A 41 3.80 13.72 15.78
C ALA A 41 4.40 15.14 15.71
N TRP A 42 5.74 15.23 15.72
CA TRP A 42 6.44 16.51 15.56
C TRP A 42 6.10 17.19 14.23
N LEU A 43 6.04 16.45 13.11
CA LEU A 43 5.62 17.03 11.82
C LEU A 43 4.22 17.63 11.88
N ARG A 44 3.26 16.99 12.57
CA ARG A 44 1.88 17.51 12.70
C ARG A 44 1.79 18.80 13.52
N GLU A 45 2.70 18.99 14.46
CA GLU A 45 2.79 20.24 15.26
C GLU A 45 3.42 21.39 14.50
N GLY A 46 4.15 21.11 13.44
CA GLY A 46 4.81 22.09 12.58
C GLY A 46 3.84 22.82 11.63
N PRO A 47 4.36 23.55 10.63
CA PRO A 47 3.55 24.23 9.60
C PRO A 47 2.65 23.24 8.83
N ALA A 48 1.54 23.74 8.29
CA ALA A 48 0.61 22.93 7.47
C ALA A 48 1.31 22.28 6.27
N LEU A 49 2.20 23.06 5.62
CA LEU A 49 3.17 22.61 4.62
C LEU A 49 4.56 23.07 5.05
N ALA A 50 5.45 22.12 5.31
CA ALA A 50 6.85 22.39 5.62
C ALA A 50 7.72 22.14 4.39
N ARG A 51 8.73 22.98 4.14
CA ARG A 51 9.71 22.69 3.10
C ARG A 51 10.77 21.75 3.68
N GLY A 52 10.90 20.57 3.11
CA GLY A 52 11.93 19.60 3.50
C GLY A 52 13.31 20.09 3.03
N GLU A 53 14.18 20.46 3.94
CA GLU A 53 15.50 21.06 3.61
C GLU A 53 16.36 20.14 2.72
N GLY A 54 16.32 18.83 2.89
CA GLY A 54 17.08 17.87 2.07
C GLY A 54 16.32 17.31 0.86
N LEU A 55 14.99 17.41 0.84
CA LEU A 55 14.14 16.66 -0.10
C LEU A 55 13.69 17.47 -1.33
N ARG A 56 13.92 18.79 -1.36
CA ARG A 56 13.44 19.72 -2.40
C ARG A 56 11.95 19.56 -2.71
N LEU A 57 11.13 19.24 -1.70
CA LEU A 57 9.68 19.08 -1.80
C LEU A 57 8.99 19.64 -0.55
N TRP A 58 7.70 19.89 -0.68
CA TRP A 58 6.84 20.24 0.44
C TRP A 58 6.36 18.97 1.16
N VAL A 59 6.20 19.05 2.47
CA VAL A 59 5.74 17.93 3.32
C VAL A 59 4.45 18.35 4.01
N ALA A 60 3.38 17.57 3.83
CA ALA A 60 2.11 17.68 4.52
C ALA A 60 1.90 16.47 5.43
N SER A 61 1.45 16.69 6.68
CA SER A 61 1.30 15.63 7.69
C SER A 61 -0.03 15.65 8.43
N ARG A 62 -0.80 16.75 8.34
CA ARG A 62 -2.12 16.89 8.97
C ARG A 62 -3.23 16.36 8.08
N ALA A 63 -4.24 15.72 8.65
CA ALA A 63 -5.31 15.09 7.91
C ALA A 63 -6.08 16.07 7.01
N GLU A 64 -6.42 17.26 7.50
CA GLU A 64 -7.13 18.31 6.74
C GLU A 64 -6.33 18.78 5.51
N VAL A 65 -5.01 18.97 5.67
CA VAL A 65 -4.13 19.38 4.58
C VAL A 65 -4.01 18.29 3.52
N LEU A 66 -3.93 17.03 3.94
CA LEU A 66 -3.92 15.90 3.03
C LEU A 66 -5.25 15.79 2.26
N GLN A 67 -6.38 15.99 2.92
CA GLN A 67 -7.70 15.95 2.27
C GLN A 67 -7.80 17.03 1.19
N GLU A 68 -7.39 18.27 1.52
CA GLU A 68 -7.33 19.39 0.55
C GLU A 68 -6.41 19.02 -0.62
N ALA A 69 -5.17 18.59 -0.35
CA ALA A 69 -4.21 18.26 -1.39
C ALA A 69 -4.64 17.09 -2.28
N PHE A 70 -5.29 16.07 -1.73
CA PHE A 70 -5.82 14.94 -2.50
C PHE A 70 -6.97 15.33 -3.44
N ALA A 71 -7.78 16.30 -3.06
CA ALA A 71 -8.92 16.78 -3.83
C ALA A 71 -8.56 17.94 -4.78
N HIS A 72 -7.37 18.54 -4.62
CA HIS A 72 -7.01 19.78 -5.31
C HIS A 72 -6.75 19.54 -6.81
N PRO A 73 -7.44 20.25 -7.72
CA PRO A 73 -7.37 19.97 -9.17
C PRO A 73 -5.99 20.30 -9.80
N ALA A 74 -5.21 21.21 -9.22
CA ALA A 74 -3.88 21.53 -9.70
C ALA A 74 -2.79 20.53 -9.20
N LEU A 75 -3.10 19.63 -8.27
CA LEU A 75 -2.18 18.64 -7.74
C LEU A 75 -2.37 17.29 -8.46
N ARG A 76 -1.42 16.95 -9.33
CA ARG A 76 -1.46 15.77 -10.19
C ARG A 76 -0.72 14.58 -9.57
N VAL A 77 -1.05 13.36 -10.01
CA VAL A 77 -0.42 12.12 -9.52
C VAL A 77 0.97 11.88 -10.08
N ARG A 78 1.35 12.57 -11.14
CA ARG A 78 2.68 12.49 -11.78
C ARG A 78 3.11 13.84 -12.35
N PRO A 79 4.43 14.07 -12.51
CA PRO A 79 4.92 15.31 -13.12
C PRO A 79 4.54 15.37 -14.60
N ALA A 80 4.15 16.55 -15.08
CA ALA A 80 3.79 16.77 -16.48
C ALA A 80 4.97 16.56 -17.42
N VAL A 81 6.18 16.93 -16.99
CA VAL A 81 7.41 16.85 -17.78
C VAL A 81 8.00 15.43 -17.88
N GLU A 82 7.64 14.54 -16.96
CA GLU A 82 8.11 13.15 -16.93
C GLU A 82 6.97 12.22 -16.49
N PRO A 83 5.97 11.99 -17.36
CA PRO A 83 4.80 11.19 -17.00
C PRO A 83 5.10 9.69 -16.82
N VAL A 84 6.20 9.21 -17.39
CA VAL A 84 6.77 7.86 -17.18
C VAL A 84 8.23 8.05 -16.78
N PRO A 85 8.71 7.40 -15.70
CA PRO A 85 10.11 7.50 -15.29
C PRO A 85 11.05 7.12 -16.42
N ARG A 86 12.12 7.91 -16.62
CA ARG A 86 13.08 7.71 -17.73
C ARG A 86 13.69 6.32 -17.75
N THR A 87 13.87 5.72 -16.58
CA THR A 87 14.46 4.38 -16.42
C THR A 87 13.62 3.27 -17.04
N ILE A 88 12.32 3.48 -17.23
CA ILE A 88 11.39 2.50 -17.83
C ILE A 88 10.69 3.03 -19.08
N ALA A 89 10.95 4.29 -19.49
CA ALA A 89 10.36 4.86 -20.69
C ALA A 89 10.73 4.06 -21.94
N GLY A 90 9.74 3.79 -22.80
CA GLY A 90 9.93 2.97 -24.01
C GLY A 90 10.04 1.46 -23.79
N THR A 91 9.92 0.97 -22.53
CA THR A 91 9.89 -0.46 -22.21
C THR A 91 8.46 -0.95 -21.99
N PRO A 92 8.19 -2.28 -22.03
CA PRO A 92 6.88 -2.82 -21.66
C PRO A 92 6.42 -2.41 -20.25
N ALA A 93 7.33 -2.31 -19.27
CA ALA A 93 7.03 -1.82 -17.94
C ALA A 93 6.56 -0.36 -17.95
N GLY A 94 7.21 0.49 -18.74
CA GLY A 94 6.81 1.89 -18.94
C GLY A 94 5.46 2.03 -19.63
N GLU A 95 5.14 1.15 -20.58
CA GLU A 95 3.83 1.11 -21.23
C GLU A 95 2.70 0.78 -20.23
N VAL A 96 2.89 -0.24 -19.38
CA VAL A 96 1.93 -0.58 -18.33
C VAL A 96 1.79 0.58 -17.37
N PHE A 97 2.92 1.09 -16.82
CA PHE A 97 2.94 2.21 -15.87
C PHE A 97 2.17 3.42 -16.40
N GLY A 98 2.43 3.84 -17.64
CA GLY A 98 1.81 5.01 -18.24
C GLY A 98 0.29 4.91 -18.39
N ARG A 99 -0.27 3.69 -18.41
CA ARG A 99 -1.71 3.42 -18.57
C ARG A 99 -2.42 3.11 -17.25
N LEU A 100 -1.69 2.94 -16.13
CA LEU A 100 -2.32 2.70 -14.82
C LEU A 100 -3.23 3.85 -14.44
N VAL A 101 -4.46 3.55 -14.08
CA VAL A 101 -5.47 4.56 -13.68
C VAL A 101 -4.98 5.42 -12.53
N ARG A 102 -4.24 4.83 -11.57
CA ARG A 102 -3.67 5.54 -10.42
C ARG A 102 -2.59 6.57 -10.81
N MET A 103 -2.01 6.45 -12.00
CA MET A 103 -0.96 7.32 -12.53
C MET A 103 -1.50 8.32 -13.56
N ASN A 104 -2.81 8.41 -13.74
CA ASN A 104 -3.44 9.30 -14.70
C ASN A 104 -4.46 10.20 -14.02
N ASP A 105 -4.61 11.41 -14.51
CA ASP A 105 -5.64 12.38 -14.15
C ASP A 105 -6.58 12.62 -15.34
N GLY A 106 -7.65 13.41 -15.11
CA GLY A 106 -8.56 13.84 -16.17
C GLY A 106 -9.30 12.70 -16.86
N ALA A 107 -9.43 12.79 -18.19
CA ALA A 107 -10.25 11.87 -18.99
C ALA A 107 -9.79 10.40 -18.88
N ALA A 108 -8.48 10.14 -18.89
CA ALA A 108 -7.96 8.78 -18.78
C ALA A 108 -8.30 8.12 -17.41
N HIS A 109 -8.22 8.89 -16.32
CA HIS A 109 -8.65 8.43 -15.01
C HIS A 109 -10.17 8.23 -14.97
N ALA A 110 -10.95 9.19 -15.45
CA ALA A 110 -12.41 9.15 -15.44
C ALA A 110 -12.99 7.98 -16.26
N ALA A 111 -12.31 7.58 -17.34
CA ALA A 111 -12.74 6.44 -18.17
C ALA A 111 -12.61 5.09 -17.45
N HIS A 112 -11.56 4.86 -16.67
CA HIS A 112 -11.25 3.53 -16.14
C HIS A 112 -11.51 3.38 -14.64
N LYS A 113 -11.38 4.46 -13.84
CA LYS A 113 -11.58 4.39 -12.38
C LYS A 113 -12.97 3.86 -11.98
N PRO A 114 -14.09 4.33 -12.56
CA PRO A 114 -15.40 3.84 -12.18
C PRO A 114 -15.63 2.36 -12.55
N VAL A 115 -15.03 1.89 -13.64
CA VAL A 115 -15.08 0.47 -14.06
C VAL A 115 -14.49 -0.42 -12.98
N LEU A 116 -13.25 -0.12 -12.56
CA LEU A 116 -12.57 -0.88 -11.51
C LEU A 116 -13.29 -0.76 -10.17
N GLN A 117 -13.76 0.43 -9.82
CA GLN A 117 -14.44 0.68 -8.56
C GLN A 117 -15.74 -0.13 -8.43
N ARG A 118 -16.57 -0.16 -9.47
CA ARG A 118 -17.81 -0.96 -9.46
C ARG A 118 -17.50 -2.46 -9.45
N ALA A 119 -16.54 -2.92 -10.24
CA ALA A 119 -16.16 -4.34 -10.27
C ALA A 119 -15.62 -4.82 -8.91
N LEU A 120 -14.75 -4.04 -8.27
CA LEU A 120 -14.19 -4.36 -6.95
C LEU A 120 -15.24 -4.24 -5.83
N GLY A 121 -16.17 -3.27 -5.93
CA GLY A 121 -17.23 -3.08 -4.95
C GLY A 121 -18.29 -4.20 -4.93
N GLY A 122 -18.39 -4.98 -6.01
CA GLY A 122 -19.30 -6.13 -6.12
C GLY A 122 -18.68 -7.48 -5.77
N LEU A 123 -17.43 -7.52 -5.26
CA LEU A 123 -16.76 -8.79 -4.94
C LEU A 123 -17.34 -9.46 -3.69
N ASP A 124 -17.46 -10.79 -3.75
CA ASP A 124 -17.65 -11.63 -2.57
C ASP A 124 -16.33 -11.78 -1.79
N LEU A 125 -16.17 -10.97 -0.76
CA LEU A 125 -14.98 -11.01 0.10
C LEU A 125 -14.92 -12.28 0.97
N GLY A 126 -16.05 -12.93 1.23
CA GLY A 126 -16.09 -14.23 1.91
C GLY A 126 -15.43 -15.33 1.07
N GLY A 127 -15.66 -15.30 -0.25
CA GLY A 127 -15.01 -16.21 -1.19
C GLY A 127 -13.49 -16.04 -1.25
N VAL A 128 -12.98 -14.83 -1.09
CA VAL A 128 -11.53 -14.54 -0.98
C VAL A 128 -10.94 -15.27 0.23
N ARG A 129 -11.58 -15.16 1.39
CA ARG A 129 -11.16 -15.77 2.64
C ARG A 129 -11.17 -17.30 2.53
N ALA A 130 -12.24 -17.87 1.96
CA ALA A 130 -12.37 -19.31 1.76
C ALA A 130 -11.33 -19.90 0.80
N ALA A 131 -10.88 -19.15 -0.20
CA ALA A 131 -9.89 -19.60 -1.18
C ALA A 131 -8.45 -19.58 -0.64
N MET A 132 -8.13 -18.74 0.34
CA MET A 132 -6.75 -18.51 0.80
C MET A 132 -6.01 -19.75 1.28
N PRO A 133 -6.59 -20.69 2.07
CA PRO A 133 -5.89 -21.92 2.48
C PRO A 133 -5.42 -22.76 1.29
N ARG A 134 -6.24 -22.85 0.23
CA ARG A 134 -5.90 -23.56 -1.01
C ARG A 134 -4.81 -22.82 -1.78
N ILE A 135 -4.92 -21.50 -1.93
CA ILE A 135 -3.91 -20.67 -2.59
C ILE A 135 -2.57 -20.83 -1.87
N ALA A 136 -2.58 -20.74 -0.54
CA ALA A 136 -1.38 -20.89 0.28
C ALA A 136 -0.75 -22.30 0.18
N ALA A 137 -1.56 -23.33 -0.09
CA ALA A 137 -1.06 -24.69 -0.34
C ALA A 137 -0.36 -24.84 -1.71
N GLN A 138 -0.82 -24.10 -2.71
CA GLN A 138 -0.23 -24.07 -4.06
C GLN A 138 1.08 -23.28 -4.15
N LEU A 139 1.26 -22.30 -3.25
CA LEU A 139 2.47 -21.47 -3.21
C LEU A 139 3.29 -21.87 -1.99
N PRO A 140 4.28 -22.77 -2.14
CA PRO A 140 5.21 -23.04 -1.05
C PRO A 140 5.98 -21.74 -0.77
N ALA A 141 5.81 -21.21 0.43
CA ALA A 141 6.51 -20.04 0.91
C ALA A 141 7.42 -20.46 2.07
N PRO A 142 8.69 -20.77 1.81
CA PRO A 142 9.62 -21.18 2.84
C PRO A 142 9.90 -20.06 3.85
N ALA A 143 9.78 -18.80 3.41
CA ALA A 143 9.94 -17.64 4.26
C ALA A 143 8.62 -16.85 4.41
N LEU A 144 8.38 -16.35 5.63
CA LEU A 144 7.20 -15.54 5.96
C LEU A 144 7.07 -14.31 5.04
N ALA A 145 8.19 -13.67 4.71
CA ALA A 145 8.21 -12.55 3.79
C ALA A 145 7.66 -12.93 2.40
N GLU A 146 8.03 -14.09 1.87
CA GLU A 146 7.55 -14.57 0.57
C GLU A 146 6.04 -14.80 0.59
N ALA A 147 5.51 -15.40 1.65
CA ALA A 147 4.07 -15.58 1.84
C ALA A 147 3.34 -14.23 1.82
N CYS A 148 3.86 -13.23 2.50
CA CYS A 148 3.26 -11.90 2.56
C CYS A 148 3.14 -11.25 1.16
N PHE A 149 4.11 -11.46 0.26
CA PHE A 149 4.08 -10.93 -1.10
C PHE A 149 3.24 -11.81 -2.05
N ALA A 150 3.45 -13.11 -2.05
CA ALA A 150 2.90 -14.01 -3.06
C ALA A 150 1.41 -14.28 -2.87
N TRP A 151 0.95 -14.53 -1.63
CA TRP A 151 -0.42 -14.94 -1.38
C TRP A 151 -1.47 -13.88 -1.73
N PRO A 152 -1.30 -12.58 -1.40
CA PRO A 152 -2.26 -11.56 -1.84
C PRO A 152 -2.33 -11.42 -3.37
N VAL A 153 -1.19 -11.49 -4.06
CA VAL A 153 -1.13 -11.42 -5.53
C VAL A 153 -1.86 -12.62 -6.15
N ALA A 154 -1.57 -13.83 -5.66
CA ALA A 154 -2.24 -15.05 -6.09
C ALA A 154 -3.74 -15.00 -5.80
N GLY A 155 -4.15 -14.42 -4.67
CA GLY A 155 -5.56 -14.17 -4.35
C GLY A 155 -6.26 -13.33 -5.40
N VAL A 156 -5.65 -12.22 -5.82
CA VAL A 156 -6.20 -11.39 -6.90
C VAL A 156 -6.20 -12.12 -8.24
N ALA A 157 -5.13 -12.85 -8.57
CA ALA A 157 -5.05 -13.63 -9.80
C ALA A 157 -6.15 -14.72 -9.86
N HIS A 158 -6.38 -15.42 -8.74
CA HIS A 158 -7.48 -16.38 -8.62
C HIS A 158 -8.85 -15.73 -8.82
N LEU A 159 -9.10 -14.55 -8.21
CA LEU A 159 -10.34 -13.79 -8.41
C LEU A 159 -10.53 -13.34 -9.86
N LEU A 160 -9.47 -13.00 -10.55
CA LEU A 160 -9.50 -12.65 -11.98
C LEU A 160 -9.86 -13.84 -12.86
N GLY A 161 -9.73 -15.07 -12.35
CA GLY A 161 -10.11 -16.30 -13.05
C GLY A 161 -8.95 -17.07 -13.64
N PHE A 162 -7.71 -16.76 -13.28
CA PHE A 162 -6.56 -17.60 -13.63
C PHE A 162 -6.66 -18.97 -12.98
N ALA A 163 -6.09 -19.96 -13.64
CA ALA A 163 -5.99 -21.32 -13.10
C ALA A 163 -4.97 -21.38 -11.96
N ASP A 164 -5.16 -22.33 -11.02
CA ASP A 164 -4.32 -22.43 -9.82
C ASP A 164 -2.84 -22.69 -10.17
N GLU A 165 -2.57 -23.43 -11.24
CA GLU A 165 -1.22 -23.69 -11.75
C GLU A 165 -0.47 -22.46 -12.25
N ASP A 166 -1.19 -21.39 -12.62
CA ASP A 166 -0.61 -20.14 -13.07
C ASP A 166 -0.20 -19.21 -11.90
N LEU A 167 -0.78 -19.41 -10.70
CA LEU A 167 -0.64 -18.48 -9.59
C LEU A 167 0.82 -18.21 -9.14
N PRO A 168 1.70 -19.24 -9.04
CA PRO A 168 3.09 -19.01 -8.69
C PRO A 168 3.80 -18.10 -9.68
N LEU A 169 3.65 -18.38 -10.96
CA LEU A 169 4.30 -17.63 -12.04
C LEU A 169 3.82 -16.18 -12.11
N LEU A 170 2.50 -15.95 -11.92
CA LEU A 170 1.93 -14.61 -11.88
C LEU A 170 2.43 -13.81 -10.66
N ALA A 171 2.61 -14.47 -9.52
CA ALA A 171 3.17 -13.84 -8.32
C ALA A 171 4.64 -13.43 -8.57
N ASP A 172 5.46 -14.28 -9.17
CA ASP A 172 6.86 -14.00 -9.51
C ASP A 172 6.97 -12.87 -10.53
N TRP A 173 6.27 -12.92 -11.64
CA TRP A 173 6.26 -11.83 -12.62
C TRP A 173 5.77 -10.50 -12.02
N THR A 174 4.77 -10.55 -11.12
CA THR A 174 4.30 -9.35 -10.46
C THR A 174 5.37 -8.75 -9.56
N ARG A 175 6.08 -9.58 -8.79
CA ARG A 175 7.21 -9.14 -7.94
C ARG A 175 8.30 -8.49 -8.78
N ASP A 176 8.68 -9.11 -9.90
CA ASP A 176 9.71 -8.59 -10.79
C ASP A 176 9.26 -7.28 -11.47
N PHE A 177 8.00 -7.21 -11.92
CA PHE A 177 7.45 -5.97 -12.48
C PHE A 177 7.44 -4.82 -11.46
N VAL A 178 6.99 -5.04 -10.22
CA VAL A 178 6.92 -3.95 -9.24
C VAL A 178 8.29 -3.44 -8.80
N ALA A 179 9.34 -4.23 -8.97
CA ALA A 179 10.69 -3.78 -8.65
C ALA A 179 11.06 -2.49 -9.39
N CYS A 180 10.62 -2.28 -10.64
CA CYS A 180 10.91 -1.04 -11.40
C CYS A 180 10.18 0.21 -10.89
N LEU A 181 9.20 0.06 -9.99
CA LEU A 181 8.45 1.20 -9.44
C LEU A 181 9.23 1.92 -8.31
N SER A 182 10.31 1.33 -7.85
CA SER A 182 11.19 1.91 -6.83
C SER A 182 12.28 2.76 -7.50
N PRO A 183 12.60 3.96 -6.97
CA PRO A 183 13.76 4.73 -7.43
C PRO A 183 15.10 4.08 -7.01
N LEU A 184 15.05 3.02 -6.20
CA LEU A 184 16.22 2.28 -5.74
C LEU A 184 16.56 1.07 -6.64
N SER A 185 15.86 0.90 -7.77
CA SER A 185 15.99 -0.27 -8.64
C SER A 185 17.33 -0.31 -9.37
N THR A 186 17.92 -1.49 -9.43
CA THR A 186 19.15 -1.76 -10.20
C THR A 186 18.83 -1.95 -11.69
N GLY A 187 19.82 -1.84 -12.57
CA GLY A 187 19.66 -2.12 -14.00
C GLY A 187 19.12 -3.52 -14.29
N ALA A 188 19.58 -4.53 -13.55
CA ALA A 188 19.08 -5.90 -13.68
C ALA A 188 17.58 -6.02 -13.31
N GLN A 189 17.14 -5.34 -12.23
CA GLN A 189 15.73 -5.30 -11.85
C GLN A 189 14.87 -4.57 -12.89
N LEU A 190 15.38 -3.49 -13.48
CA LEU A 190 14.67 -2.77 -14.55
C LEU A 190 14.49 -3.64 -15.82
N HIS A 191 15.50 -4.43 -16.17
CA HIS A 191 15.42 -5.37 -17.29
C HIS A 191 14.41 -6.48 -17.02
N ALA A 192 14.52 -7.17 -15.89
CA ALA A 192 13.58 -8.23 -15.50
C ALA A 192 12.13 -7.70 -15.42
N ALA A 193 11.93 -6.48 -14.94
CA ALA A 193 10.62 -5.84 -14.89
C ALA A 193 10.02 -5.61 -16.28
N GLY A 194 10.84 -5.30 -17.30
CA GLY A 194 10.38 -5.17 -18.68
C GLY A 194 9.87 -6.52 -19.24
N GLU A 195 10.62 -7.61 -18.99
CA GLU A 195 10.24 -8.96 -19.42
C GLU A 195 8.96 -9.43 -18.68
N ALA A 196 8.91 -9.22 -17.36
CA ALA A 196 7.75 -9.58 -16.54
C ALA A 196 6.49 -8.81 -16.96
N ALA A 197 6.61 -7.50 -17.26
CA ALA A 197 5.50 -6.70 -17.75
C ALA A 197 4.96 -7.21 -19.09
N ALA A 198 5.83 -7.59 -20.01
CA ALA A 198 5.44 -8.17 -21.29
C ALA A 198 4.73 -9.52 -21.10
N ALA A 199 5.26 -10.39 -20.24
CA ALA A 199 4.67 -11.68 -19.91
C ALA A 199 3.29 -11.54 -19.26
N LEU A 200 3.15 -10.63 -18.28
CA LEU A 200 1.86 -10.32 -17.64
C LEU A 200 0.84 -9.83 -18.69
N MET A 201 1.21 -8.88 -19.54
CA MET A 201 0.32 -8.37 -20.57
C MET A 201 -0.15 -9.50 -21.52
N ALA A 202 0.76 -10.36 -21.99
CA ALA A 202 0.41 -11.50 -22.84
C ALA A 202 -0.53 -12.50 -22.14
N ARG A 203 -0.30 -12.77 -20.85
CA ARG A 203 -1.19 -13.65 -20.06
C ARG A 203 -2.59 -13.05 -19.88
N PHE A 204 -2.68 -11.75 -19.62
CA PHE A 204 -3.97 -11.07 -19.55
C PHE A 204 -4.67 -10.98 -20.91
N GLU A 205 -3.94 -10.78 -22.01
CA GLU A 205 -4.49 -10.85 -23.37
C GLU A 205 -5.10 -12.24 -23.63
N ALA A 206 -4.38 -13.32 -23.29
CA ALA A 206 -4.88 -14.68 -23.41
C ALA A 206 -6.11 -14.94 -22.53
N LEU A 207 -6.08 -14.48 -21.26
CA LEU A 207 -7.21 -14.62 -20.34
C LEU A 207 -8.46 -13.88 -20.85
N VAL A 208 -8.29 -12.68 -21.38
CA VAL A 208 -9.39 -11.88 -21.97
C VAL A 208 -9.91 -12.50 -23.26
N ALA A 209 -9.04 -13.10 -24.09
CA ALA A 209 -9.43 -13.76 -25.33
C ALA A 209 -10.18 -15.08 -25.06
N ALA A 210 -9.89 -15.77 -23.99
CA ALA A 210 -10.64 -16.99 -23.57
C ALA A 210 -12.09 -16.65 -23.32
N ARG A 211 -13.02 -17.35 -23.98
CA ARG A 211 -14.46 -17.18 -23.83
C ARG A 211 -15.12 -18.50 -23.49
N PRO A 212 -16.10 -18.51 -22.56
CA PRO A 212 -16.53 -17.41 -21.68
C PRO A 212 -15.53 -17.15 -20.54
N ALA A 213 -15.50 -15.90 -20.00
CA ALA A 213 -14.84 -15.67 -18.74
C ALA A 213 -15.51 -16.54 -17.66
N ARG A 214 -14.73 -17.04 -16.68
CA ARG A 214 -15.27 -17.82 -15.57
C ARG A 214 -16.36 -17.01 -14.85
N ASP A 215 -17.57 -17.57 -14.75
CA ASP A 215 -18.68 -16.91 -14.08
C ASP A 215 -18.32 -16.53 -12.65
N GLY A 216 -18.73 -15.33 -12.23
CA GLY A 216 -18.42 -14.77 -10.91
C GLY A 216 -16.96 -14.29 -10.76
N SER A 217 -16.11 -14.36 -11.80
CA SER A 217 -14.74 -13.84 -11.73
C SER A 217 -14.72 -12.31 -11.74
N LEU A 218 -13.68 -11.72 -11.14
CA LEU A 218 -13.42 -10.29 -11.21
C LEU A 218 -13.26 -9.82 -12.67
N LEU A 219 -12.66 -10.64 -13.53
CA LEU A 219 -12.57 -10.31 -14.96
C LEU A 219 -13.95 -10.20 -15.59
N ALA A 220 -14.88 -11.12 -15.30
CA ALA A 220 -16.25 -11.03 -15.81
C ALA A 220 -16.94 -9.74 -15.35
N ALA A 221 -16.77 -9.37 -14.07
CA ALA A 221 -17.29 -8.11 -13.53
C ALA A 221 -16.68 -6.88 -14.20
N VAL A 222 -15.36 -6.85 -14.42
CA VAL A 222 -14.67 -5.76 -15.11
C VAL A 222 -15.17 -5.64 -16.56
N ARG A 223 -15.31 -6.76 -17.28
CA ARG A 223 -15.80 -6.77 -18.68
C ARG A 223 -17.23 -6.26 -18.79
N ALA A 224 -18.10 -6.65 -17.86
CA ALA A 224 -19.47 -6.16 -17.81
C ALA A 224 -19.55 -4.63 -17.61
N GLN A 225 -18.65 -4.08 -16.79
CA GLN A 225 -18.57 -2.64 -16.52
C GLN A 225 -17.87 -1.86 -17.65
N ALA A 226 -16.95 -2.49 -18.37
CA ALA A 226 -16.21 -1.87 -19.48
C ALA A 226 -16.97 -1.85 -20.81
N SER A 227 -18.22 -2.31 -20.84
CA SER A 227 -19.05 -2.35 -22.09
C SER A 227 -18.34 -3.03 -23.26
N GLY A 228 -17.53 -4.06 -22.98
CA GLY A 228 -16.81 -4.83 -24.01
C GLY A 228 -15.48 -4.21 -24.46
N ASP A 229 -15.03 -3.10 -23.87
CA ASP A 229 -13.72 -2.52 -24.12
C ASP A 229 -12.60 -3.49 -23.67
N ALA A 230 -11.79 -3.95 -24.62
CA ALA A 230 -10.59 -4.76 -24.39
C ALA A 230 -9.33 -3.94 -24.70
N SER A 231 -9.35 -2.64 -24.45
CA SER A 231 -8.23 -1.75 -24.75
C SER A 231 -6.96 -2.14 -23.97
N ARG A 232 -5.80 -1.78 -24.54
CA ARG A 232 -4.51 -1.94 -23.84
C ARG A 232 -4.49 -1.20 -22.49
N ALA A 233 -5.28 -0.14 -22.33
CA ALA A 233 -5.41 0.56 -21.08
C ALA A 233 -6.15 -0.30 -20.04
N LEU A 234 -7.22 -1.00 -20.42
CA LEU A 234 -7.91 -1.92 -19.53
C LEU A 234 -6.98 -3.07 -19.11
N LEU A 235 -6.27 -3.69 -20.06
CA LEU A 235 -5.30 -4.75 -19.78
C LEU A 235 -4.21 -4.29 -18.80
N ALA A 236 -3.62 -3.11 -19.02
CA ALA A 236 -2.64 -2.53 -18.11
C ALA A 236 -3.22 -2.33 -16.69
N ASN A 237 -4.49 -1.96 -16.57
CA ASN A 237 -5.14 -1.81 -15.27
C ASN A 237 -5.47 -3.16 -14.61
N LEU A 238 -5.70 -4.23 -15.37
CA LEU A 238 -5.79 -5.61 -14.81
C LEU A 238 -4.43 -6.06 -14.26
N VAL A 239 -3.32 -5.83 -14.98
CA VAL A 239 -1.95 -5.98 -14.44
C VAL A 239 -1.77 -5.08 -13.22
N GLY A 240 -2.34 -3.87 -13.25
CA GLY A 240 -2.37 -2.92 -12.15
C GLY A 240 -3.00 -3.47 -10.88
N LEU A 241 -4.03 -4.32 -10.98
CA LEU A 241 -4.64 -4.95 -9.80
C LEU A 241 -3.66 -5.88 -9.08
N LEU A 242 -2.86 -6.67 -9.81
CA LEU A 242 -1.80 -7.49 -9.22
C LEU A 242 -0.70 -6.62 -8.61
N SER A 243 -0.15 -5.71 -9.40
CA SER A 243 1.03 -4.93 -9.00
C SER A 243 0.78 -3.98 -7.83
N GLN A 244 -0.43 -3.40 -7.73
CA GLN A 244 -0.79 -2.52 -6.61
C GLN A 244 -1.10 -3.31 -5.33
N THR A 245 -1.50 -4.58 -5.46
CA THR A 245 -1.70 -5.49 -4.32
C THR A 245 -0.36 -5.95 -3.74
N CYS A 246 0.65 -6.15 -4.56
CA CYS A 246 1.89 -6.82 -4.20
C CYS A 246 2.54 -6.24 -2.92
N GLU A 247 3.04 -5.00 -2.97
CA GLU A 247 3.75 -4.39 -1.82
C GLU A 247 2.79 -3.83 -0.76
N ALA A 248 1.70 -3.21 -1.19
CA ALA A 248 0.76 -2.58 -0.27
C ALA A 248 0.08 -3.60 0.66
N THR A 249 -0.36 -4.74 0.11
CA THR A 249 -1.00 -5.78 0.93
C THR A 249 0.02 -6.63 1.67
N ALA A 250 1.22 -6.85 1.10
CA ALA A 250 2.32 -7.48 1.84
C ALA A 250 2.68 -6.70 3.11
N GLY A 251 2.78 -5.37 3.00
CA GLY A 251 3.01 -4.50 4.15
C GLY A 251 1.85 -4.54 5.14
N LEU A 252 0.59 -4.53 4.68
CA LEU A 252 -0.58 -4.58 5.56
C LEU A 252 -0.65 -5.90 6.32
N LEU A 253 -0.45 -7.03 5.64
CA LEU A 253 -0.39 -8.35 6.26
C LEU A 253 0.76 -8.42 7.27
N GLY A 254 1.98 -8.02 6.86
CA GLY A 254 3.15 -8.03 7.71
C GLY A 254 3.00 -7.13 8.95
N ASN A 255 2.49 -5.89 8.78
CA ASN A 255 2.23 -4.98 9.91
C ASN A 255 1.14 -5.52 10.85
N SER A 256 0.17 -6.29 10.34
CA SER A 256 -0.81 -6.98 11.18
C SER A 256 -0.16 -8.08 12.04
N LEU A 257 0.82 -8.80 11.50
CA LEU A 257 1.61 -9.75 12.28
C LEU A 257 2.50 -9.04 13.32
N VAL A 258 3.06 -7.88 12.97
CA VAL A 258 3.79 -7.02 13.92
C VAL A 258 2.86 -6.56 15.05
N ALA A 259 1.63 -6.14 14.74
CA ALA A 259 0.65 -5.74 15.74
C ALA A 259 0.29 -6.90 16.67
N LEU A 260 0.05 -8.11 16.14
CA LEU A 260 -0.16 -9.33 16.93
C LEU A 260 0.99 -9.63 17.88
N ALA A 261 2.23 -9.40 17.44
CA ALA A 261 3.41 -9.66 18.24
C ALA A 261 3.70 -8.57 19.28
N ARG A 262 3.37 -7.29 19.00
CA ARG A 262 3.78 -6.13 19.77
C ARG A 262 2.72 -5.60 20.73
N GLU A 263 1.46 -5.52 20.25
CA GLU A 263 0.42 -4.84 21.00
C GLU A 263 -0.09 -5.70 22.17
N PRO A 264 -0.08 -5.18 23.42
CA PRO A 264 -0.48 -5.96 24.59
C PRO A 264 -1.92 -6.49 24.48
N GLY A 265 -2.12 -7.77 24.78
CA GLY A 265 -3.43 -8.42 24.80
C GLY A 265 -4.08 -8.68 23.44
N VAL A 266 -3.52 -8.15 22.34
CA VAL A 266 -4.09 -8.36 21.00
C VAL A 266 -3.97 -9.83 20.58
N GLY A 267 -2.82 -10.47 20.80
CA GLY A 267 -2.63 -11.89 20.52
C GLY A 267 -3.64 -12.78 21.27
N ASP A 268 -3.85 -12.53 22.56
CA ASP A 268 -4.81 -13.28 23.38
C ASP A 268 -6.25 -13.04 22.93
N ALA A 269 -6.60 -11.80 22.58
CA ALA A 269 -7.93 -11.46 22.06
C ALA A 269 -8.23 -12.19 20.73
N ILE A 270 -7.25 -12.26 19.84
CA ILE A 270 -7.38 -12.98 18.55
C ILE A 270 -7.43 -14.51 18.77
N ALA A 271 -6.64 -15.07 19.70
CA ALA A 271 -6.71 -16.48 20.04
C ALA A 271 -8.08 -16.89 20.60
N ALA A 272 -8.67 -16.02 21.44
CA ALA A 272 -10.01 -16.23 21.98
C ALA A 272 -11.14 -15.99 20.98
N ARG A 273 -10.96 -15.05 20.03
CA ARG A 273 -11.96 -14.60 19.05
C ARG A 273 -11.32 -14.38 17.68
N PRO A 274 -11.10 -15.46 16.89
CA PRO A 274 -10.45 -15.36 15.57
C PRO A 274 -11.18 -14.47 14.56
N GLU A 275 -12.47 -14.25 14.74
CA GLU A 275 -13.28 -13.33 13.92
C GLU A 275 -12.78 -11.87 13.99
N LEU A 276 -12.05 -11.50 15.03
CA LEU A 276 -11.44 -10.18 15.17
C LEU A 276 -10.24 -9.94 14.24
N ILE A 277 -9.77 -10.93 13.47
CA ILE A 277 -8.63 -10.75 12.54
C ILE A 277 -8.93 -9.67 11.50
N ALA A 278 -10.16 -9.59 10.99
CA ALA A 278 -10.55 -8.52 10.07
C ALA A 278 -10.40 -7.13 10.74
N VAL A 279 -10.85 -7.02 11.97
CA VAL A 279 -10.76 -5.79 12.78
C VAL A 279 -9.30 -5.43 13.10
N LEU A 280 -8.47 -6.44 13.40
CA LEU A 280 -7.02 -6.26 13.58
C LEU A 280 -6.39 -5.62 12.35
N VAL A 281 -6.70 -6.13 11.15
CA VAL A 281 -6.16 -5.63 9.89
C VAL A 281 -6.61 -4.19 9.61
N GLU A 282 -7.87 -3.88 9.86
CA GLU A 282 -8.40 -2.52 9.72
C GLU A 282 -7.74 -1.53 10.68
N GLU A 283 -7.56 -1.93 11.96
CA GLU A 283 -6.87 -1.09 12.93
C GLU A 283 -5.38 -0.94 12.60
N THR A 284 -4.75 -1.99 12.07
CA THR A 284 -3.38 -1.91 11.55
C THR A 284 -3.29 -0.93 10.39
N ALA A 285 -4.22 -0.98 9.43
CA ALA A 285 -4.25 -0.06 8.30
C ALA A 285 -4.39 1.41 8.73
N ARG A 286 -5.03 1.67 9.87
CA ARG A 286 -5.09 2.99 10.51
C ARG A 286 -3.81 3.31 11.28
N HIS A 287 -3.37 2.39 12.16
CA HIS A 287 -2.34 2.65 13.16
C HIS A 287 -0.93 2.60 12.60
N ASP A 288 -0.64 1.61 11.73
CA ASP A 288 0.65 1.43 11.06
C ASP A 288 0.42 1.04 9.57
N PRO A 289 -0.06 1.99 8.73
CA PRO A 289 -0.39 1.70 7.34
C PRO A 289 0.83 1.23 6.55
N SER A 290 0.62 0.30 5.63
CA SER A 290 1.70 -0.15 4.73
C SER A 290 2.16 0.95 3.78
N VAL A 291 1.26 1.78 3.28
CA VAL A 291 1.61 2.94 2.44
C VAL A 291 1.67 4.18 3.33
N GLN A 292 2.89 4.61 3.63
CA GLN A 292 3.16 5.68 4.59
C GLN A 292 3.03 7.07 3.98
N ASN A 293 3.33 7.20 2.69
CA ASN A 293 3.25 8.49 1.98
C ASN A 293 2.94 8.30 0.50
N THR A 294 2.53 9.39 -0.13
CA THR A 294 2.43 9.51 -1.59
C THR A 294 2.79 10.93 -2.02
N ARG A 295 3.02 11.12 -3.33
CA ARG A 295 3.37 12.44 -3.87
C ARG A 295 2.25 13.01 -4.70
N ARG A 296 2.22 14.34 -4.76
CA ARG A 296 1.47 15.12 -5.74
C ARG A 296 2.40 16.14 -6.37
N PHE A 297 2.14 16.45 -7.62
CA PHE A 297 2.92 17.38 -8.41
C PHE A 297 2.05 18.57 -8.82
N VAL A 298 2.54 19.76 -8.58
CA VAL A 298 1.82 21.01 -8.87
C VAL A 298 1.88 21.28 -10.37
N ALA A 299 0.74 21.26 -11.05
CA ALA A 299 0.65 21.45 -12.49
C ALA A 299 0.64 22.95 -12.87
N GLU A 300 0.07 23.80 -12.01
CA GLU A 300 -0.05 25.24 -12.18
C GLU A 300 0.03 25.93 -10.81
N PRO A 301 0.48 27.21 -10.74
CA PRO A 301 0.60 27.92 -9.48
C PRO A 301 -0.73 27.90 -8.71
N THR A 302 -0.66 27.51 -7.42
CA THR A 302 -1.85 27.34 -6.59
C THR A 302 -1.55 27.60 -5.12
N THR A 303 -2.58 27.52 -4.27
CA THR A 303 -2.45 27.65 -2.81
C THR A 303 -3.08 26.42 -2.15
N VAL A 304 -2.35 25.79 -1.23
CA VAL A 304 -2.83 24.67 -0.40
C VAL A 304 -2.57 25.02 1.07
N ALA A 305 -3.59 24.92 1.89
CA ALA A 305 -3.55 25.26 3.32
C ALA A 305 -2.86 26.61 3.60
N GLY A 306 -3.15 27.63 2.78
CA GLY A 306 -2.59 28.98 2.88
C GLY A 306 -1.14 29.13 2.36
N THR A 307 -0.50 28.07 1.89
CA THR A 307 0.85 28.09 1.32
C THR A 307 0.80 28.14 -0.19
N ARG A 308 1.48 29.14 -0.79
CA ARG A 308 1.62 29.26 -2.24
C ARG A 308 2.61 28.23 -2.76
N LEU A 309 2.19 27.48 -3.79
CA LEU A 309 2.98 26.48 -4.50
C LEU A 309 3.14 26.90 -5.96
N GLU A 310 4.31 26.65 -6.52
CA GLU A 310 4.62 26.97 -7.91
C GLU A 310 4.54 25.71 -8.81
N ALA A 311 4.30 25.92 -10.10
CA ALA A 311 4.27 24.83 -11.07
C ALA A 311 5.61 24.06 -11.04
N GLY A 312 5.52 22.74 -10.98
CA GLY A 312 6.68 21.85 -10.85
C GLY A 312 7.06 21.50 -9.40
N ASP A 313 6.50 22.19 -8.41
CA ASP A 313 6.65 21.77 -7.01
C ASP A 313 6.10 20.36 -6.79
N ALA A 314 6.69 19.65 -5.84
CA ALA A 314 6.19 18.35 -5.38
C ALA A 314 5.77 18.42 -3.90
N VAL A 315 4.67 17.79 -3.56
CA VAL A 315 4.15 17.70 -2.19
C VAL A 315 4.15 16.23 -1.76
N LEU A 316 4.85 15.91 -0.69
CA LEU A 316 4.82 14.61 -0.01
C LEU A 316 3.67 14.62 1.01
N LEU A 317 2.69 13.78 0.80
CA LEU A 317 1.54 13.60 1.68
C LEU A 317 1.83 12.44 2.62
N VAL A 318 2.14 12.72 3.90
CA VAL A 318 2.54 11.70 4.90
C VAL A 318 1.29 11.11 5.55
N MET A 319 0.73 10.09 4.90
CA MET A 319 -0.52 9.44 5.30
C MET A 319 -0.41 8.75 6.65
N GLY A 320 0.77 8.15 6.95
CA GLY A 320 1.03 7.54 8.24
C GLY A 320 0.96 8.54 9.41
N ALA A 321 1.38 9.79 9.18
CA ALA A 321 1.23 10.86 10.14
C ALA A 321 -0.25 11.29 10.28
N ALA A 322 -0.94 11.49 9.16
CA ALA A 322 -2.33 11.93 9.15
C ALA A 322 -3.30 10.93 9.78
N ASN A 323 -3.03 9.61 9.68
CA ASN A 323 -3.83 8.59 10.34
C ASN A 323 -3.84 8.73 11.88
N ARG A 324 -2.78 9.33 12.44
CA ARG A 324 -2.66 9.61 13.87
C ARG A 324 -2.94 11.07 14.22
N ASP A 325 -3.69 11.76 13.37
CA ASP A 325 -4.22 13.08 13.68
C ASP A 325 -5.44 12.97 14.62
N ARG A 326 -5.44 13.76 15.70
CA ARG A 326 -6.54 13.81 16.67
C ARG A 326 -7.85 14.33 16.06
N LEU A 327 -7.75 15.15 15.02
CA LEU A 327 -8.93 15.64 14.28
C LEU A 327 -9.56 14.54 13.41
N LEU A 328 -8.79 13.51 13.06
CA LEU A 328 -9.27 12.38 12.26
C LEU A 328 -9.75 11.22 13.15
N ASN A 329 -9.00 10.89 14.19
CA ASN A 329 -9.27 9.75 15.08
C ASN A 329 -9.09 10.14 16.55
N ALA A 330 -10.05 9.79 17.42
CA ALA A 330 -9.89 9.94 18.86
C ALA A 330 -8.80 8.97 19.39
N GLN A 331 -7.98 9.42 20.34
CA GLN A 331 -6.86 8.65 20.90
C GLN A 331 -6.04 7.95 19.78
N PRO A 332 -5.49 8.69 18.83
CA PRO A 332 -4.98 8.11 17.58
C PRO A 332 -3.73 7.25 17.77
N GLU A 333 -2.98 7.48 18.87
CA GLU A 333 -1.75 6.74 19.18
C GLU A 333 -2.03 5.34 19.78
N ARG A 334 -3.27 5.07 20.21
CA ARG A 334 -3.64 3.78 20.78
C ARG A 334 -4.09 2.82 19.68
N PHE A 335 -3.57 1.59 19.72
CA PHE A 335 -4.10 0.47 18.97
C PHE A 335 -5.35 -0.08 19.69
N MET A 336 -6.50 -0.08 19.04
CA MET A 336 -7.77 -0.44 19.67
C MET A 336 -8.63 -1.30 18.75
N LEU A 337 -8.83 -2.58 19.08
CA LEU A 337 -9.71 -3.47 18.32
C LEU A 337 -11.17 -2.99 18.36
N GLU A 338 -11.60 -2.38 19.46
CA GLU A 338 -12.97 -1.90 19.67
C GLU A 338 -13.25 -0.52 19.06
N ARG A 339 -12.31 0.06 18.29
CA ARG A 339 -12.52 1.36 17.64
C ARG A 339 -13.64 1.26 16.61
N ASN A 340 -14.72 2.02 16.81
CA ASN A 340 -15.90 1.99 15.93
C ASN A 340 -15.79 2.98 14.75
N ASP A 341 -15.10 4.11 14.92
CA ASP A 341 -14.92 5.12 13.86
C ASP A 341 -13.45 5.17 13.42
N ARG A 342 -13.08 4.24 12.53
CA ARG A 342 -11.74 4.19 11.93
C ARG A 342 -11.70 5.04 10.68
N ARG A 343 -10.94 6.11 10.71
CA ARG A 343 -10.67 6.93 9.53
C ARG A 343 -9.22 6.76 9.10
N MET A 344 -9.02 6.48 7.81
CA MET A 344 -7.73 6.11 7.26
C MET A 344 -7.40 6.96 6.04
N MET A 345 -6.21 7.56 6.05
CA MET A 345 -5.65 8.24 4.88
C MET A 345 -4.71 7.32 4.07
N GLY A 346 -4.31 6.16 4.62
CA GLY A 346 -3.41 5.20 3.96
C GLY A 346 -3.95 4.63 2.64
N PHE A 347 -5.26 4.69 2.42
CA PHE A 347 -5.91 4.35 1.15
C PHE A 347 -6.21 5.57 0.27
N GLY A 348 -5.65 6.73 0.61
CA GLY A 348 -5.88 7.99 -0.10
C GLY A 348 -7.24 8.61 0.20
N HIS A 349 -7.53 9.71 -0.50
CA HIS A 349 -8.77 10.47 -0.39
C HIS A 349 -9.15 11.05 -1.77
N GLY A 350 -10.45 11.43 -1.93
CA GLY A 350 -10.93 12.07 -3.15
C GLY A 350 -10.89 11.17 -4.39
N PRO A 351 -10.66 11.73 -5.59
CA PRO A 351 -10.75 11.01 -6.86
C PRO A 351 -9.83 9.79 -6.95
N HIS A 352 -8.65 9.86 -6.33
CA HIS A 352 -7.64 8.79 -6.31
C HIS A 352 -7.71 7.89 -5.06
N SER A 353 -8.79 7.93 -4.28
CA SER A 353 -9.00 6.95 -3.20
C SER A 353 -8.91 5.52 -3.72
N CYS A 354 -8.38 4.62 -2.92
CA CYS A 354 -8.16 3.21 -3.31
C CYS A 354 -9.50 2.50 -3.53
N PRO A 355 -9.79 1.99 -4.74
CA PRO A 355 -11.02 1.24 -4.99
C PRO A 355 -10.97 -0.19 -4.43
N GLY A 356 -9.76 -0.68 -4.10
CA GLY A 356 -9.50 -2.03 -3.61
C GLY A 356 -9.30 -2.11 -2.09
N GLN A 357 -9.66 -1.08 -1.31
CA GLN A 357 -9.45 -1.07 0.14
C GLN A 357 -10.04 -2.31 0.83
N ALA A 358 -11.31 -2.61 0.57
CA ALA A 358 -11.99 -3.76 1.18
C ALA A 358 -11.32 -5.09 0.78
N LEU A 359 -10.94 -5.24 -0.49
CA LEU A 359 -10.22 -6.41 -0.99
C LEU A 359 -8.84 -6.55 -0.34
N ALA A 360 -8.07 -5.46 -0.23
CA ALA A 360 -6.75 -5.49 0.41
C ALA A 360 -6.84 -5.91 1.88
N CYS A 361 -7.82 -5.39 2.63
CA CYS A 361 -8.07 -5.80 4.02
C CYS A 361 -8.50 -7.28 4.09
N ALA A 362 -9.37 -7.75 3.20
CA ALA A 362 -9.80 -9.14 3.18
C ALA A 362 -8.65 -10.11 2.84
N LEU A 363 -7.80 -9.78 1.87
CA LEU A 363 -6.61 -10.57 1.51
C LEU A 363 -5.59 -10.62 2.66
N ALA A 364 -5.34 -9.49 3.31
CA ALA A 364 -4.44 -9.45 4.46
C ALA A 364 -4.99 -10.27 5.63
N ALA A 365 -6.30 -10.16 5.94
CA ALA A 365 -6.94 -10.94 6.99
C ALA A 365 -6.86 -12.45 6.70
N ALA A 366 -7.21 -12.85 5.48
CA ALA A 366 -7.13 -14.25 5.04
C ALA A 366 -5.68 -14.79 5.10
N GLY A 367 -4.69 -13.96 4.77
CA GLY A 367 -3.27 -14.30 4.91
C GLY A 367 -2.85 -14.50 6.36
N VAL A 368 -3.26 -13.61 7.28
CA VAL A 368 -3.01 -13.76 8.73
C VAL A 368 -3.63 -15.04 9.24
N GLU A 369 -4.90 -15.32 8.91
CA GLU A 369 -5.60 -16.55 9.29
C GLU A 369 -4.87 -17.81 8.81
N ALA A 370 -4.47 -17.82 7.53
CA ALA A 370 -3.76 -18.94 6.95
C ALA A 370 -2.40 -19.20 7.60
N LEU A 371 -1.68 -18.14 8.02
CA LEU A 371 -0.41 -18.25 8.74
C LEU A 371 -0.62 -18.79 10.16
N LEU A 372 -1.59 -18.27 10.90
CA LEU A 372 -1.93 -18.76 12.24
C LEU A 372 -2.37 -20.22 12.20
N ALA A 373 -3.23 -20.61 11.23
CA ALA A 373 -3.66 -21.98 11.03
C ALA A 373 -2.50 -22.95 10.70
N ARG A 374 -1.39 -22.44 10.16
CA ARG A 374 -0.15 -23.18 9.89
C ARG A 374 0.84 -23.20 11.06
N GLY A 375 0.41 -22.71 12.23
CA GLY A 375 1.23 -22.75 13.45
C GLY A 375 2.16 -21.55 13.62
N LEU A 376 1.92 -20.42 12.93
CA LEU A 376 2.65 -19.19 13.23
C LEU A 376 2.25 -18.69 14.62
N GLU A 377 3.23 -18.61 15.52
CA GLU A 377 3.02 -18.11 16.87
C GLU A 377 3.47 -16.64 16.98
N PRO A 378 2.59 -15.69 17.37
CA PRO A 378 2.96 -14.28 17.54
C PRO A 378 4.11 -14.06 18.52
N ALA A 379 4.22 -14.88 19.58
CA ALA A 379 5.31 -14.82 20.54
C ALA A 379 6.68 -15.12 19.89
N ALA A 380 6.73 -16.07 18.93
CA ALA A 380 7.96 -16.40 18.19
C ALA A 380 8.40 -15.22 17.30
N LEU A 381 7.45 -14.47 16.72
CA LEU A 381 7.77 -13.25 15.95
C LEU A 381 8.40 -12.16 16.83
N ARG A 382 7.90 -12.00 18.06
CA ARG A 382 8.47 -11.05 19.03
C ARG A 382 9.91 -11.39 19.38
N GLN A 383 10.20 -12.68 19.57
CA GLN A 383 11.57 -13.16 19.90
C GLN A 383 12.54 -12.97 18.75
N ARG A 384 12.13 -13.25 17.51
CA ARG A 384 12.96 -13.08 16.31
C ARG A 384 13.18 -11.61 15.96
N GLY A 385 12.20 -10.78 16.22
CA GLY A 385 12.20 -9.38 15.83
C GLY A 385 12.00 -9.19 14.32
N TRP A 386 11.94 -7.94 13.91
CA TRP A 386 11.81 -7.55 12.51
C TRP A 386 12.53 -6.24 12.24
N GLY A 387 12.79 -6.00 10.97
CA GLY A 387 13.16 -4.71 10.40
C GLY A 387 12.19 -4.33 9.32
N TYR A 388 12.53 -3.32 8.52
CA TYR A 388 11.70 -2.91 7.39
C TYR A 388 12.52 -2.92 6.10
N ARG A 389 11.92 -3.41 5.02
CA ARG A 389 12.54 -3.42 3.70
C ARG A 389 12.77 -1.97 3.24
N ALA A 390 13.92 -1.71 2.61
CA ALA A 390 14.23 -0.41 2.04
C ALA A 390 13.14 0.03 1.05
N SER A 391 12.52 1.17 1.32
CA SER A 391 11.45 1.75 0.52
C SER A 391 11.32 3.25 0.81
N VAL A 392 10.84 4.01 -0.17
CA VAL A 392 10.57 5.45 -0.05
C VAL A 392 9.15 5.76 0.41
N ASN A 393 8.25 4.77 0.37
CA ASN A 393 6.83 4.99 0.66
C ASN A 393 6.10 3.80 1.30
N ALA A 394 6.64 2.59 1.19
CA ALA A 394 6.01 1.38 1.71
C ALA A 394 6.73 0.86 2.96
N ARG A 395 5.98 0.62 4.03
CA ARG A 395 6.45 0.06 5.28
C ARG A 395 6.13 -1.43 5.31
N ILE A 396 7.13 -2.26 4.95
CA ILE A 396 6.97 -3.70 4.77
C ILE A 396 7.92 -4.40 5.73
N PRO A 397 7.43 -5.13 6.75
CA PRO A 397 8.27 -5.84 7.69
C PRO A 397 9.05 -6.98 7.04
N VAL A 398 10.29 -7.16 7.50
CA VAL A 398 11.13 -8.31 7.21
C VAL A 398 11.43 -8.99 8.55
N PHE A 399 10.84 -10.14 8.75
CA PHE A 399 11.03 -10.95 9.97
C PHE A 399 12.36 -11.68 9.91
N ARG A 400 13.08 -11.74 11.06
CA ARG A 400 14.39 -12.37 11.21
C ARG A 400 14.28 -13.84 11.60
#